data_0d7fa25442fa071df7ebff08200039e4
#
_entry.id   0d7fa25442fa071df7ebff08200039e4
#
_cell.length_a   1.000
_cell.length_b   1.000
_cell.length_c   1.000
_cell.angle_alpha   90.00
_cell.angle_beta   90.00
_cell.angle_gamma   90.00
#
_symmetry.space_group_name_H-M   'P 1'
#
loop_
_entity.id
_entity.type
_entity.pdbx_description
1 polymer ?
#
loop_
_entity_poly.entity_id
_entity_poly.type
_entity_poly.pdbx_seq_one_letter_code
_entity_poly.pdbx_strand_id
1 'polypeptide(L)' 'MNQQPNVDINQTLPVTCDECNHTYFDQALVIRSASGILTGTGKPTYIPIPVFACRKCDHVNEEFQPKTGTQL' A
#
# COMPACT_ATOMS: atom_id res chain seq x y z
N MET A 1 -14.28 3.25 -12.86
CA MET A 1 -13.80 2.98 -13.11
C MET A 1 -12.71 3.21 -13.22
N ASN A 2 -12.15 3.00 -13.17
CA ASN A 2 -11.12 3.18 -13.18
C ASN A 2 -10.60 3.48 -14.24
N GLN A 3 -10.13 4.17 -14.47
CA GLN A 3 -9.62 4.39 -15.47
C GLN A 3 -8.35 4.21 -15.56
N GLN A 4 -7.96 3.53 -16.37
CA GLN A 4 -6.69 3.33 -16.66
C GLN A 4 -6.21 4.43 -17.45
N PRO A 5 -5.07 4.96 -17.20
CA PRO A 5 -4.46 5.96 -18.05
C PRO A 5 -4.19 5.32 -19.38
N ASN A 6 -4.12 6.14 -20.40
CA ASN A 6 -3.82 5.72 -21.70
C ASN A 6 -2.37 5.47 -21.89
N VAL A 7 -1.79 4.51 -21.17
CA VAL A 7 -0.38 4.21 -21.19
C VAL A 7 -0.18 2.80 -21.69
N ASP A 8 0.71 2.64 -22.65
CA ASP A 8 1.09 1.34 -23.12
C ASP A 8 2.01 0.70 -22.09
N ILE A 9 1.84 -0.57 -21.82
CA ILE A 9 2.66 -1.25 -20.84
C ILE A 9 4.13 -1.18 -21.21
N ASN A 10 4.43 -1.05 -22.48
CA ASN A 10 5.81 -0.91 -22.92
C ASN A 10 6.44 0.42 -22.56
N GLN A 11 5.62 1.36 -22.09
CA GLN A 11 6.11 2.66 -21.65
C GLN A 11 6.33 2.71 -20.15
N THR A 12 6.15 1.58 -19.48
CA THR A 12 6.28 1.54 -18.03
C THR A 12 7.53 0.77 -17.66
N LEU A 13 7.89 0.83 -16.41
CA LEU A 13 9.05 0.13 -15.90
C LEU A 13 8.61 -0.89 -14.87
N PRO A 14 9.27 -2.04 -14.84
CA PRO A 14 8.94 -3.01 -13.80
C PRO A 14 9.42 -2.51 -12.46
N VAL A 15 8.71 -2.94 -11.42
CA VAL A 15 9.08 -2.62 -10.05
C VAL A 15 9.70 -3.85 -9.44
N THR A 16 10.82 -3.66 -8.73
CA THR A 16 11.48 -4.75 -8.04
C THR A 16 11.50 -4.46 -6.56
N CYS A 17 11.60 -5.53 -5.78
CA CYS A 17 11.69 -5.42 -4.33
C CYS A 17 13.00 -4.73 -3.94
N ASP A 18 12.92 -3.76 -3.05
CA ASP A 18 14.09 -3.03 -2.58
C ASP A 18 15.04 -3.90 -1.78
N GLU A 19 14.54 -4.99 -1.22
CA GLU A 19 15.35 -5.83 -0.35
C GLU A 19 15.97 -7.01 -1.09
N CYS A 20 15.21 -7.67 -1.95
CA CYS A 20 15.70 -8.90 -2.56
C CYS A 20 15.65 -8.88 -4.08
N ASN A 21 15.21 -7.79 -4.67
CA ASN A 21 15.14 -7.63 -6.13
C ASN A 21 14.17 -8.58 -6.84
N HIS A 22 13.28 -9.20 -6.09
CA HIS A 22 12.26 -10.04 -6.69
C HIS A 22 11.27 -9.17 -7.45
N THR A 23 10.63 -9.73 -8.45
CA THR A 23 9.78 -8.93 -9.33
C THR A 23 8.30 -9.22 -9.19
N TYR A 24 7.92 -10.15 -8.35
CA TYR A 24 6.51 -10.47 -8.15
C TYR A 24 6.05 -10.01 -6.78
N PHE A 25 4.85 -9.47 -6.73
CA PHE A 25 4.28 -8.93 -5.52
C PHE A 25 2.88 -9.48 -5.33
N ASP A 26 2.48 -9.61 -4.08
CA ASP A 26 1.12 -9.96 -3.71
C ASP A 26 0.46 -8.76 -3.08
N GLN A 27 -0.83 -8.62 -3.27
CA GLN A 27 -1.55 -7.56 -2.61
C GLN A 27 -1.83 -7.96 -1.18
N ALA A 28 -1.57 -7.06 -0.25
CA ALA A 28 -1.80 -7.27 1.17
C ALA A 28 -2.48 -6.05 1.74
N LEU A 29 -2.95 -6.15 2.96
CA LEU A 29 -3.60 -5.03 3.62
C LEU A 29 -2.84 -4.66 4.87
N VAL A 30 -2.58 -3.37 5.01
CA VAL A 30 -2.09 -2.81 6.25
C VAL A 30 -3.31 -2.25 6.97
N ILE A 31 -3.48 -2.60 8.23
CA ILE A 31 -4.63 -2.13 8.99
C ILE A 31 -4.16 -1.02 9.93
N ARG A 32 -4.74 0.15 9.78
CA ARG A 32 -4.45 1.27 10.66
C ARG A 32 -5.62 1.44 11.61
N SER A 33 -5.33 1.90 12.80
CA SER A 33 -6.35 2.10 13.82
C SER A 33 -6.45 3.57 14.14
N ALA A 34 -7.66 4.11 14.08
CA ALA A 34 -7.93 5.48 14.48
C ALA A 34 -8.64 5.42 15.83
N SER A 35 -8.15 6.20 16.79
CA SER A 35 -8.73 6.16 18.14
C SER A 35 -10.14 6.68 18.15
N GLY A 36 -10.91 6.29 19.15
CA GLY A 36 -12.27 6.77 19.30
C GLY A 36 -12.35 8.26 19.52
N ILE A 37 -11.30 8.85 20.07
CA ILE A 37 -11.27 10.30 20.23
C ILE A 37 -11.19 10.98 18.88
N LEU A 38 -10.34 10.45 18.00
CA LEU A 38 -10.21 11.04 16.68
C LEU A 38 -11.48 10.89 15.86
N THR A 39 -12.13 9.75 15.96
CA THR A 39 -13.29 9.48 15.14
C THR A 39 -14.57 10.04 15.74
N GLY A 40 -14.53 10.41 17.01
CA GLY A 40 -15.70 10.94 17.69
C GLY A 40 -16.72 9.89 18.08
N THR A 41 -16.38 8.62 17.92
CA THR A 41 -17.34 7.56 18.21
C THR A 41 -17.12 6.90 19.55
N GLY A 42 -15.97 7.16 20.18
CA GLY A 42 -15.63 6.51 21.44
C GLY A 42 -15.05 5.12 21.27
N LYS A 43 -14.93 4.64 20.04
CA LYS A 43 -14.37 3.33 19.76
C LYS A 43 -13.36 3.43 18.66
N PRO A 44 -12.34 2.57 18.66
CA PRO A 44 -11.37 2.62 17.58
C PRO A 44 -11.99 2.18 16.26
N THR A 45 -11.52 2.76 15.19
CA THR A 45 -11.95 2.41 13.85
C THR A 45 -10.73 1.88 13.10
N TYR A 46 -10.90 0.80 12.39
CA TYR A 46 -9.80 0.18 11.67
C TYR A 46 -9.93 0.48 10.18
N ILE A 47 -8.83 0.91 9.59
CA ILE A 47 -8.82 1.34 8.21
C ILE A 47 -7.90 0.43 7.41
N PRO A 48 -8.43 -0.36 6.48
CA PRO A 48 -7.59 -1.21 5.64
C PRO A 48 -6.99 -0.39 4.51
N ILE A 49 -5.70 -0.56 4.29
CA ILE A 49 -4.99 0.12 3.23
C ILE A 49 -4.30 -0.93 2.38
N PRO A 50 -4.63 -1.06 1.10
CA PRO A 50 -3.98 -2.06 0.27
C PRO A 50 -2.55 -1.66 -0.05
N VAL A 51 -1.65 -2.62 0.01
CA VAL A 51 -0.25 -2.42 -0.35
C VAL A 51 0.19 -3.64 -1.14
N PHE A 52 1.36 -3.54 -1.75
CA PHE A 52 1.97 -4.66 -2.45
C PHE A 52 3.19 -5.11 -1.68
N ALA A 53 3.22 -6.39 -1.34
CA ALA A 53 4.33 -6.96 -0.61
C ALA A 53 5.06 -7.96 -1.49
N CYS A 54 6.38 -7.98 -1.38
CA CYS A 54 7.17 -8.91 -2.16
C CYS A 54 6.76 -10.35 -1.88
N ARG A 55 6.53 -11.10 -2.93
CA ARG A 55 6.09 -12.49 -2.76
C ARG A 55 7.17 -13.34 -2.11
N LYS A 56 8.43 -12.96 -2.26
CA LYS A 56 9.52 -13.78 -1.76
C LYS A 56 9.90 -13.44 -0.33
N CYS A 57 9.99 -12.18 0.02
CA CYS A 57 10.47 -11.78 1.34
C CYS A 57 9.47 -10.97 2.14
N ASP A 58 8.30 -10.70 1.57
CA ASP A 58 7.22 -9.97 2.22
C ASP A 58 7.55 -8.50 2.49
N HIS A 59 8.64 -8.01 1.95
CA HIS A 59 8.99 -6.60 2.11
C HIS A 59 8.01 -5.73 1.33
N VAL A 60 7.63 -4.61 1.88
CA VAL A 60 6.81 -3.62 1.19
C VAL A 60 7.71 -2.44 0.84
N ASN A 61 7.89 -2.20 -0.45
CA ASN A 61 8.74 -1.10 -0.89
C ASN A 61 8.19 0.21 -0.34
N GLU A 62 9.10 1.16 -0.17
CA GLU A 62 8.73 2.43 0.43
C GLU A 62 7.61 3.13 -0.34
N GLU A 63 7.64 3.04 -1.65
CA GLU A 63 6.61 3.70 -2.46
C GLU A 63 5.22 3.09 -2.29
N PHE A 64 5.13 1.88 -1.73
CA PHE A 64 3.86 1.23 -1.49
C PHE A 64 3.38 1.37 -0.06
N GLN A 65 4.22 1.91 0.82
CA GLN A 65 3.85 2.03 2.23
C GLN A 65 2.93 3.21 2.42
N PRO A 66 1.96 3.10 3.31
CA PRO A 66 1.09 4.25 3.57
C PRO A 66 1.91 5.37 4.19
N LYS A 67 1.62 6.59 3.78
CA LYS A 67 2.32 7.72 4.32
C LYS A 67 1.73 8.07 5.64
N THR A 68 2.54 8.01 6.68
CA THR A 68 2.06 8.35 8.00
C THR A 68 2.28 9.83 8.22
N GLY A 69 1.46 10.42 8.97
CA GLY A 69 1.59 11.85 9.27
C GLY A 69 1.03 12.75 8.22
N THR A 70 0.65 12.24 7.13
CA THR A 70 0.04 13.05 6.18
C THR A 70 -1.37 12.81 6.20
N GLN A 71 -1.84 12.29 6.57
CA GLN A 71 -3.00 12.07 6.42
C GLN A 71 -3.81 12.11 6.99
N LEU A 72 -4.14 12.14 6.99
CA LEU A 72 -5.04 12.27 7.32
C LEU A 72 -5.55 12.49 7.86
#